data_6c97c147d2cadc9895caa0812228e743
#
_entry.id   6c97c147d2cadc9895caa0812228e743
#
_cell.length_a   1.000
_cell.length_b   1.000
_cell.length_c   1.000
_cell.angle_alpha   90.00
_cell.angle_beta   90.00
_cell.angle_gamma   90.00
#
_symmetry.space_group_name_H-M   'P 1'
#
loop_
_entity.id
_entity.type
_entity.pdbx_description
1 polymer ?
#
loop_
_entity_poly.entity_id
_entity_poly.type
_entity_poly.pdbx_seq_one_letter_code
_entity_poly.pdbx_strand_id
1 'polypeptide(L)'
;MSINFLRIYVDWSKLLQNAALTAKLVEFSNKERISWELIEEMAQLIDISTMSKDPDTPEYIFHNHSRHFDFRDVIVSGKMLSIDFIRSHPTALQHCWDLLSAKFPFLEAEMAEFESMLNWNVASRFQKMNQDYFIVRYKHKVDWDIIDQYQHVSKKLF
;
A
#
# COMPACT_ATOMS: atom_id res chain seq x y z
N MET A 1 -16.40 -8.27 -27.41
CA MET A 1 -16.45 -6.85 -27.78
C MET A 1 -15.07 -6.49 -28.32
N SER A 2 -14.90 -5.97 -29.52
CA SER A 2 -13.58 -5.71 -30.05
C SER A 2 -13.04 -4.38 -29.54
N ILE A 3 -11.71 -4.27 -29.36
CA ILE A 3 -11.01 -3.04 -28.93
C ILE A 3 -11.34 -1.85 -29.84
N ASN A 4 -11.54 -2.10 -31.12
CA ASN A 4 -11.92 -1.06 -32.08
C ASN A 4 -13.30 -0.46 -31.80
N PHE A 5 -14.26 -1.25 -31.28
CA PHE A 5 -15.54 -0.76 -30.85
C PHE A 5 -15.43 0.20 -29.68
N LEU A 6 -14.60 -0.15 -28.69
CA LEU A 6 -14.34 0.68 -27.51
C LEU A 6 -13.66 2.02 -27.89
N ARG A 7 -12.77 2.04 -28.89
CA ARG A 7 -12.10 3.27 -29.35
C ARG A 7 -13.05 4.28 -29.99
N ILE A 8 -14.12 3.83 -30.61
CA ILE A 8 -14.98 4.69 -31.46
C ILE A 8 -16.18 5.25 -30.68
N TYR A 9 -16.70 4.53 -29.70
CA TYR A 9 -17.99 4.86 -29.08
C TYR A 9 -17.94 5.24 -27.60
N VAL A 10 -16.74 5.21 -26.96
CA VAL A 10 -16.61 5.49 -25.54
C VAL A 10 -15.97 6.86 -25.34
N ASP A 11 -16.63 7.74 -24.63
CA ASP A 11 -16.02 8.97 -24.12
C ASP A 11 -15.08 8.59 -22.94
N TRP A 12 -13.85 8.32 -23.28
CA TRP A 12 -12.83 7.86 -22.36
C TRP A 12 -12.56 8.87 -21.26
N SER A 13 -12.63 10.16 -21.55
CA SER A 13 -12.38 11.20 -20.57
C SER A 13 -13.41 11.19 -19.44
N LYS A 14 -14.67 10.89 -19.75
CA LYS A 14 -15.72 10.74 -18.75
C LYS A 14 -15.69 9.39 -18.04
N LEU A 15 -15.38 8.33 -18.78
CA LEU A 15 -15.29 6.98 -18.21
C LEU A 15 -14.20 6.89 -17.17
N LEU A 16 -13.06 7.50 -17.43
CA LEU A 16 -11.85 7.38 -16.63
C LEU A 16 -11.84 8.31 -15.40
N GLN A 17 -12.77 9.26 -15.33
CA GLN A 17 -13.05 9.99 -14.10
C GLN A 17 -13.75 9.13 -13.03
N ASN A 18 -14.16 7.90 -13.39
CA ASN A 18 -14.79 6.96 -12.48
C ASN A 18 -13.82 5.80 -12.15
N ALA A 19 -13.23 5.83 -10.96
CA ALA A 19 -12.25 4.84 -10.53
C ALA A 19 -12.78 3.40 -10.58
N ALA A 20 -14.05 3.17 -10.23
CA ALA A 20 -14.68 1.84 -10.29
C ALA A 20 -14.79 1.31 -11.72
N LEU A 21 -15.05 2.16 -12.69
CA LEU A 21 -15.07 1.77 -14.11
C LEU A 21 -13.68 1.53 -14.65
N THR A 22 -12.70 2.32 -14.22
CA THR A 22 -11.29 2.12 -14.56
C THR A 22 -10.78 0.78 -14.02
N ALA A 23 -11.11 0.43 -12.78
CA ALA A 23 -10.78 -0.85 -12.19
C ALA A 23 -11.37 -2.03 -13.00
N LYS A 24 -12.64 -1.93 -13.43
CA LYS A 24 -13.27 -2.95 -14.29
C LYS A 24 -12.63 -3.06 -15.67
N LEU A 25 -12.14 -1.97 -16.24
CA LEU A 25 -11.40 -1.99 -17.51
C LEU A 25 -10.06 -2.70 -17.38
N VAL A 26 -9.33 -2.46 -16.29
CA VAL A 26 -8.08 -3.17 -15.99
C VAL A 26 -8.36 -4.65 -15.76
N GLU A 27 -9.43 -5.02 -15.05
CA GLU A 27 -9.86 -6.41 -14.88
C GLU A 27 -10.19 -7.06 -16.23
N PHE A 28 -10.92 -6.38 -17.09
CA PHE A 28 -11.24 -6.84 -18.44
C PHE A 28 -9.98 -7.04 -19.27
N SER A 29 -9.03 -6.10 -19.20
CA SER A 29 -7.77 -6.20 -19.92
C SER A 29 -6.95 -7.43 -19.50
N ASN A 30 -6.92 -7.74 -18.21
CA ASN A 30 -6.24 -8.93 -17.68
C ASN A 30 -6.88 -10.23 -18.18
N LYS A 31 -8.21 -10.31 -18.27
CA LYS A 31 -8.95 -11.48 -18.78
C LYS A 31 -8.70 -11.71 -20.28
N GLU A 32 -8.69 -10.64 -21.06
CA GLU A 32 -8.52 -10.69 -22.53
C GLU A 32 -7.04 -10.72 -22.96
N ARG A 33 -6.10 -10.81 -21.99
CA ARG A 33 -4.64 -10.75 -22.24
C ARG A 33 -4.23 -9.51 -23.05
N ILE A 34 -4.93 -8.42 -22.86
CA ILE A 34 -4.56 -7.13 -23.43
C ILE A 34 -3.32 -6.64 -22.70
N SER A 35 -2.27 -6.32 -23.44
CA SER A 35 -1.02 -5.91 -22.81
C SER A 35 -1.21 -4.58 -22.06
N TRP A 36 -0.47 -4.42 -20.96
CA TRP A 36 -0.46 -3.16 -20.22
C TRP A 36 0.07 -2.00 -21.09
N GLU A 37 0.98 -2.28 -22.01
CA GLU A 37 1.46 -1.31 -22.98
C GLU A 37 0.33 -0.73 -23.83
N LEU A 38 -0.66 -1.56 -24.21
CA LEU A 38 -1.85 -1.09 -24.92
C LEU A 38 -2.76 -0.27 -23.99
N ILE A 39 -2.83 -0.65 -22.71
CA ILE A 39 -3.49 0.17 -21.68
C ILE A 39 -2.74 1.46 -21.47
N GLU A 40 -1.40 1.47 -21.46
CA GLU A 40 -0.58 2.67 -21.37
C GLU A 40 -0.71 3.57 -22.63
N GLU A 41 -0.79 3.01 -23.81
CA GLU A 41 -1.15 3.79 -25.01
C GLU A 41 -2.56 4.40 -24.91
N MET A 42 -3.47 3.69 -24.26
CA MET A 42 -4.78 4.22 -23.87
C MET A 42 -4.73 5.08 -22.62
N ALA A 43 -3.71 4.92 -21.80
CA ALA A 43 -3.50 5.44 -20.43
C ALA A 43 -2.87 6.82 -20.34
N GLN A 44 -2.57 7.46 -21.48
CA GLN A 44 -2.68 8.93 -21.51
C GLN A 44 -4.09 9.37 -21.04
N LEU A 45 -4.96 8.44 -20.82
CA LEU A 45 -6.36 8.55 -20.45
C LEU A 45 -6.69 7.91 -19.10
N ILE A 46 -5.87 6.96 -18.56
CA ILE A 46 -6.10 6.36 -17.23
C ILE A 46 -5.35 7.19 -16.21
N ASP A 47 -6.06 7.93 -15.41
CA ASP A 47 -5.48 8.67 -14.30
C ASP A 47 -5.10 7.71 -13.16
N ILE A 48 -3.89 7.12 -13.28
CA ILE A 48 -3.28 6.25 -12.26
C ILE A 48 -3.18 6.98 -10.91
N SER A 49 -2.97 8.30 -10.95
CA SER A 49 -2.94 9.12 -9.74
C SER A 49 -4.30 9.10 -9.02
N THR A 50 -5.39 9.17 -9.77
CA THR A 50 -6.74 9.04 -9.19
C THR A 50 -6.96 7.65 -8.59
N MET A 51 -6.55 6.57 -9.27
CA MET A 51 -6.64 5.22 -8.73
C MET A 51 -5.77 5.01 -7.49
N SER A 52 -4.58 5.61 -7.44
CA SER A 52 -3.70 5.56 -6.26
C SER A 52 -4.35 6.21 -5.03
N LYS A 53 -5.19 7.22 -5.24
CA LYS A 53 -5.86 7.99 -4.18
C LYS A 53 -7.23 7.44 -3.79
N ASP A 54 -7.76 6.48 -4.56
CA ASP A 54 -9.06 5.87 -4.28
C ASP A 54 -8.90 4.63 -3.39
N PRO A 55 -9.38 4.68 -2.12
CA PRO A 55 -9.28 3.55 -1.20
C PRO A 55 -10.08 2.32 -1.67
N ASP A 56 -11.04 2.51 -2.57
CA ASP A 56 -11.86 1.41 -3.11
C ASP A 56 -11.20 0.70 -4.29
N THR A 57 -10.06 1.20 -4.80
CA THR A 57 -9.30 0.51 -5.85
C THR A 57 -8.93 -0.90 -5.40
N PRO A 58 -9.32 -1.98 -6.12
CA PRO A 58 -9.04 -3.34 -5.71
C PRO A 58 -7.54 -3.66 -5.65
N GLU A 59 -7.10 -4.38 -4.60
CA GLU A 59 -5.68 -4.67 -4.38
C GLU A 59 -5.04 -5.49 -5.50
N TYR A 60 -5.78 -6.38 -6.16
CA TYR A 60 -5.24 -7.18 -7.28
C TYR A 60 -4.71 -6.32 -8.44
N ILE A 61 -5.21 -5.09 -8.58
CA ILE A 61 -4.71 -4.13 -9.58
C ILE A 61 -3.28 -3.71 -9.22
N PHE A 62 -3.04 -3.43 -7.95
CA PHE A 62 -1.69 -3.11 -7.46
C PHE A 62 -0.73 -4.29 -7.60
N HIS A 63 -1.20 -5.54 -7.38
CA HIS A 63 -0.40 -6.74 -7.59
C HIS A 63 0.10 -6.86 -9.03
N ASN A 64 -0.79 -6.69 -9.98
CA ASN A 64 -0.48 -6.89 -11.39
C ASN A 64 0.32 -5.73 -12.01
N HIS A 65 0.22 -4.54 -11.42
CA HIS A 65 0.70 -3.30 -12.04
C HIS A 65 1.49 -2.41 -11.07
N SER A 66 2.13 -3.01 -10.06
CA SER A 66 2.79 -2.31 -8.94
C SER A 66 3.77 -1.21 -9.36
N ARG A 67 4.46 -1.38 -10.50
CA ARG A 67 5.44 -0.41 -11.03
C ARG A 67 4.84 0.93 -11.46
N HIS A 68 3.51 1.00 -11.66
CA HIS A 68 2.83 2.18 -12.18
C HIS A 68 2.19 3.04 -11.08
N PHE A 69 2.13 2.54 -9.85
CA PHE A 69 1.47 3.20 -8.73
C PHE A 69 2.46 3.88 -7.79
N ASP A 70 2.08 5.08 -7.32
CA ASP A 70 2.72 5.69 -6.17
C ASP A 70 2.08 5.13 -4.88
N PHE A 71 2.78 4.22 -4.22
CA PHE A 71 2.29 3.60 -3.00
C PHE A 71 2.23 4.54 -1.79
N ARG A 72 2.91 5.69 -1.82
CA ARG A 72 2.70 6.72 -0.81
C ARG A 72 1.28 7.28 -0.91
N ASP A 73 0.84 7.60 -2.12
CA ASP A 73 -0.52 8.07 -2.37
C ASP A 73 -1.56 6.99 -1.97
N VAL A 74 -1.33 5.73 -2.32
CA VAL A 74 -2.19 4.59 -1.96
C VAL A 74 -2.35 4.48 -0.43
N ILE A 75 -1.26 4.52 0.34
CA ILE A 75 -1.30 4.42 1.79
C ILE A 75 -1.89 5.67 2.44
N VAL A 76 -1.58 6.86 1.89
CA VAL A 76 -2.10 8.13 2.40
C VAL A 76 -3.62 8.24 2.18
N SER A 77 -4.16 7.71 1.08
CA SER A 77 -5.59 7.67 0.80
C SER A 77 -6.41 6.86 1.82
N GLY A 78 -5.74 6.06 2.66
CA GLY A 78 -6.38 5.18 3.64
C GLY A 78 -6.60 3.76 3.14
N LYS A 79 -6.10 3.41 1.94
CA LYS A 79 -6.13 2.03 1.46
C LYS A 79 -5.33 1.13 2.39
N MET A 80 -6.02 0.12 2.93
CA MET A 80 -5.36 -0.96 3.67
C MET A 80 -4.85 -1.99 2.67
N LEU A 81 -3.54 -2.12 2.57
CA LEU A 81 -2.88 -3.20 1.82
C LEU A 81 -2.89 -4.48 2.67
N SER A 82 -2.95 -5.64 2.03
CA SER A 82 -2.80 -6.89 2.76
C SER A 82 -1.33 -7.13 3.16
N ILE A 83 -1.12 -7.93 4.20
CA ILE A 83 0.24 -8.33 4.60
C ILE A 83 0.94 -9.12 3.48
N ASP A 84 0.18 -9.91 2.72
CA ASP A 84 0.70 -10.68 1.60
C ASP A 84 1.14 -9.77 0.43
N PHE A 85 0.45 -8.64 0.23
CA PHE A 85 0.90 -7.62 -0.70
C PHE A 85 2.24 -7.04 -0.26
N ILE A 86 2.36 -6.66 1.02
CA ILE A 86 3.60 -6.08 1.57
C ILE A 86 4.78 -7.05 1.43
N ARG A 87 4.56 -8.34 1.68
CA ARG A 87 5.57 -9.40 1.50
C ARG A 87 6.03 -9.57 0.06
N SER A 88 5.10 -9.50 -0.88
CA SER A 88 5.38 -9.77 -2.29
C SER A 88 5.94 -8.58 -3.06
N HIS A 89 5.82 -7.35 -2.54
CA HIS A 89 6.21 -6.12 -3.24
C HIS A 89 7.19 -5.22 -2.46
N PRO A 90 8.27 -5.75 -1.87
CA PRO A 90 9.18 -4.96 -1.02
C PRO A 90 9.86 -3.84 -1.80
N THR A 91 10.18 -4.04 -3.07
CA THR A 91 10.80 -3.03 -3.93
C THR A 91 9.84 -1.86 -4.23
N ALA A 92 8.58 -2.14 -4.52
CA ALA A 92 7.57 -1.11 -4.77
C ALA A 92 7.29 -0.26 -3.52
N LEU A 93 7.46 -0.84 -2.33
CA LEU A 93 7.20 -0.22 -1.03
C LEU A 93 8.45 0.37 -0.36
N GLN A 94 9.64 0.31 -1.01
CA GLN A 94 10.90 0.69 -0.37
C GLN A 94 10.92 2.11 0.22
N HIS A 95 10.16 3.05 -0.35
CA HIS A 95 10.06 4.44 0.11
C HIS A 95 8.83 4.72 0.97
N CYS A 96 8.09 3.67 1.38
CA CYS A 96 6.84 3.80 2.11
C CYS A 96 6.91 3.27 3.56
N TRP A 97 8.06 2.78 4.01
CA TRP A 97 8.18 2.12 5.31
C TRP A 97 7.92 3.04 6.50
N ASP A 98 8.18 4.34 6.37
CA ASP A 98 7.77 5.34 7.36
C ASP A 98 6.24 5.41 7.51
N LEU A 99 5.52 5.42 6.40
CA LEU A 99 4.06 5.42 6.38
C LEU A 99 3.47 4.08 6.83
N LEU A 100 4.04 2.96 6.39
CA LEU A 100 3.63 1.62 6.84
C LEU A 100 3.84 1.48 8.35
N SER A 101 5.00 1.92 8.87
CA SER A 101 5.29 1.90 10.30
C SER A 101 4.31 2.73 11.12
N ALA A 102 3.70 3.77 10.52
CA ALA A 102 2.71 4.62 11.17
C ALA A 102 1.29 4.08 11.07
N LYS A 103 0.90 3.57 9.89
CA LYS A 103 -0.51 3.36 9.54
C LYS A 103 -0.92 1.90 9.43
N PHE A 104 -0.02 1.00 9.04
CA PHE A 104 -0.35 -0.41 8.93
C PHE A 104 -0.32 -1.06 10.33
N PRO A 105 -1.37 -1.79 10.74
CA PRO A 105 -1.44 -2.39 12.06
C PRO A 105 -0.66 -3.72 12.11
N PHE A 106 0.67 -3.63 12.16
CA PHE A 106 1.52 -4.81 12.23
C PHE A 106 1.29 -5.62 13.51
N LEU A 107 1.21 -6.94 13.35
CA LEU A 107 1.39 -7.86 14.46
C LEU A 107 2.86 -7.95 14.86
N GLU A 108 3.14 -8.36 16.10
CA GLU A 108 4.53 -8.50 16.59
C GLU A 108 5.37 -9.46 15.72
N ALA A 109 4.78 -10.53 15.22
CA ALA A 109 5.45 -11.45 14.31
C ALA A 109 5.82 -10.79 12.96
N GLU A 110 4.95 -9.93 12.46
CA GLU A 110 5.17 -9.16 11.22
C GLU A 110 6.20 -8.05 11.44
N MET A 111 6.17 -7.37 12.60
CA MET A 111 7.22 -6.42 12.95
C MET A 111 8.59 -7.11 13.06
N ALA A 112 8.63 -8.34 13.53
CA ALA A 112 9.86 -9.14 13.58
C ALA A 112 10.32 -9.55 12.18
N GLU A 113 9.39 -9.89 11.28
CA GLU A 113 9.68 -10.22 9.88
C GLU A 113 10.28 -9.01 9.13
N PHE A 114 9.71 -7.83 9.34
CA PHE A 114 10.13 -6.59 8.68
C PHE A 114 11.10 -5.74 9.51
N GLU A 115 11.78 -6.34 10.48
CA GLU A 115 12.66 -5.67 11.44
C GLU A 115 13.63 -4.66 10.84
N SER A 116 14.22 -5.00 9.69
CA SER A 116 15.21 -4.15 9.00
C SER A 116 14.61 -3.01 8.19
N MET A 117 13.31 -3.08 7.92
CA MET A 117 12.61 -2.13 7.05
C MET A 117 11.79 -1.12 7.84
N LEU A 118 11.34 -1.50 9.04
CA LEU A 118 10.52 -0.63 9.89
C LEU A 118 11.29 0.61 10.36
N ASN A 119 10.61 1.73 10.32
CA ASN A 119 11.04 2.92 11.04
C ASN A 119 10.65 2.78 12.52
N TRP A 120 11.59 2.35 13.34
CA TRP A 120 11.35 2.04 14.76
C TRP A 120 10.91 3.23 15.60
N ASN A 121 11.37 4.45 15.30
CA ASN A 121 10.88 5.66 15.99
C ASN A 121 9.38 5.87 15.72
N VAL A 122 8.96 5.69 14.48
CA VAL A 122 7.56 5.79 14.09
C VAL A 122 6.75 4.62 14.67
N ALA A 123 7.25 3.40 14.56
CA ALA A 123 6.62 2.21 15.12
C ALA A 123 6.44 2.30 16.64
N SER A 124 7.41 2.83 17.38
CA SER A 124 7.34 3.05 18.82
C SER A 124 6.15 3.93 19.22
N ARG A 125 5.75 4.85 18.35
CA ARG A 125 4.61 5.75 18.59
C ARG A 125 3.25 5.15 18.21
N PHE A 126 3.20 4.45 17.08
CA PHE A 126 1.92 4.11 16.43
C PHE A 126 1.58 2.61 16.47
N GLN A 127 2.58 1.73 16.61
CA GLN A 127 2.34 0.30 16.66
C GLN A 127 2.01 -0.16 18.08
N LYS A 128 1.04 -1.07 18.20
CA LYS A 128 0.72 -1.69 19.48
C LYS A 128 1.77 -2.74 19.81
N MET A 129 2.54 -2.51 20.87
CA MET A 129 3.58 -3.42 21.32
C MET A 129 3.17 -4.08 22.64
N ASN A 130 3.32 -5.40 22.73
CA ASN A 130 3.06 -6.14 23.97
C ASN A 130 4.28 -6.05 24.90
N GLN A 131 4.00 -5.87 26.20
CA GLN A 131 5.01 -5.46 27.19
C GLN A 131 6.10 -6.52 27.44
N ASP A 132 5.76 -7.80 27.42
CA ASP A 132 6.60 -8.80 28.08
C ASP A 132 7.71 -9.40 27.21
N TYR A 133 7.47 -9.65 25.96
CA TYR A 133 8.44 -10.32 25.09
C TYR A 133 9.02 -9.43 24.00
N PHE A 134 8.15 -8.73 23.30
CA PHE A 134 8.54 -7.99 22.09
C PHE A 134 9.44 -6.79 22.43
N ILE A 135 9.06 -5.99 23.43
CA ILE A 135 9.85 -4.82 23.83
C ILE A 135 11.22 -5.24 24.38
N VAL A 136 11.29 -6.34 25.15
CA VAL A 136 12.57 -6.87 25.64
C VAL A 136 13.48 -7.27 24.48
N ARG A 137 12.94 -7.93 23.48
CA ARG A 137 13.71 -8.34 22.29
C ARG A 137 14.22 -7.15 21.48
N TYR A 138 13.41 -6.12 21.32
CA TYR A 138 13.72 -4.95 20.49
C TYR A 138 14.06 -3.70 21.28
N LYS A 139 14.40 -3.83 22.57
CA LYS A 139 14.72 -2.72 23.48
C LYS A 139 15.81 -1.76 22.98
N HIS A 140 16.66 -2.22 22.06
CA HIS A 140 17.74 -1.43 21.46
C HIS A 140 17.31 -0.70 20.18
N LYS A 141 16.11 -0.97 19.67
CA LYS A 141 15.55 -0.36 18.46
C LYS A 141 14.42 0.62 18.73
N VAL A 142 13.64 0.35 19.79
CA VAL A 142 12.52 1.22 20.16
C VAL A 142 13.01 2.54 20.75
N ASP A 143 12.25 3.59 20.50
CA ASP A 143 12.46 4.89 21.15
C ASP A 143 11.74 4.89 22.50
N TRP A 144 12.51 4.81 23.58
CA TRP A 144 11.97 4.68 24.93
C TRP A 144 11.23 5.92 25.42
N ASP A 145 11.62 7.11 24.99
CA ASP A 145 10.92 8.34 25.38
C ASP A 145 9.55 8.38 24.73
N ILE A 146 9.46 7.91 23.49
CA ILE A 146 8.18 7.76 22.75
C ILE A 146 7.34 6.63 23.37
N ILE A 147 7.92 5.48 23.68
CA ILE A 147 7.23 4.35 24.32
C ILE A 147 6.61 4.77 25.66
N ASP A 148 7.40 5.41 26.52
CA ASP A 148 6.94 5.86 27.85
C ASP A 148 5.78 6.88 27.73
N GLN A 149 5.83 7.74 26.71
CA GLN A 149 4.81 8.76 26.48
C GLN A 149 3.49 8.22 25.87
N TYR A 150 3.59 7.29 24.93
CA TYR A 150 2.43 6.91 24.12
C TYR A 150 1.91 5.50 24.40
N GLN A 151 2.74 4.59 24.93
CA GLN A 151 2.35 3.20 25.15
C GLN A 151 2.19 2.82 26.62
N HIS A 152 2.40 3.78 27.53
CA HIS A 152 2.29 3.57 28.99
C HIS A 152 3.18 2.44 29.53
N VAL A 153 4.31 2.20 28.86
CA VAL A 153 5.30 1.19 29.24
C VAL A 153 6.55 1.91 29.70
N SER A 154 6.94 1.72 30.96
CA SER A 154 8.11 2.41 31.50
C SER A 154 9.38 1.60 31.31
N LYS A 155 10.45 2.26 30.83
CA LYS A 155 11.82 1.71 30.76
C LYS A 155 12.32 1.15 32.11
N LYS A 156 11.74 1.60 33.22
CA LYS A 156 12.12 1.14 34.57
C LYS A 156 11.73 -0.31 34.86
N LEU A 157 10.92 -0.93 33.98
CA LEU A 157 10.47 -2.31 34.10
C LEU A 157 11.45 -3.31 33.45
N PHE A 158 12.45 -2.86 32.73
CA PHE A 158 13.45 -3.63 31.98
C PHE A 158 14.88 -3.12 32.29
#